data_a4b558c7360c9bda71b8e2c68e628b2f
#
_entry.id   a4b558c7360c9bda71b8e2c68e628b2f
#
_cell.length_a   1.000
_cell.length_b   1.000
_cell.length_c   1.000
_cell.angle_alpha   90.00
_cell.angle_beta   90.00
_cell.angle_gamma   90.00
#
_symmetry.space_group_name_H-M   'P 1'
#
loop_
_entity.id
_entity.type
_entity.pdbx_description
1 polymer ?
#
loop_
_entity_poly.entity_id
_entity_poly.type
_entity_poly.pdbx_seq_one_letter_code
_entity_poly.pdbx_strand_id
1 'polypeptide(L)'
;MEDPAPLTIFLFSFSYRNSGAPEDEGGHGGGFVFDCRALPNPYWDEQLRPFSGRDEPIAEFMQRHSEVAEFAHHAAWLVMHAVRNYSERGYGRLMVAFGCTGGRHRSVYQAELLAGRLEQEGFRVVLRHRDIDNTPAPAPP
;
A
#
# COMPACT_ATOMS: atom_id res chain seq x y z
N MET A 1 19.51 -30.06 5.97
CA MET A 1 18.63 -29.09 6.61
C MET A 1 18.10 -28.15 5.53
N GLU A 2 16.79 -28.09 5.37
CA GLU A 2 16.20 -27.24 4.37
C GLU A 2 16.24 -25.79 4.82
N ASP A 3 16.47 -24.87 3.88
CA ASP A 3 16.35 -23.45 4.16
C ASP A 3 14.89 -23.12 4.50
N PRO A 4 14.65 -22.21 5.45
CA PRO A 4 13.29 -21.78 5.72
C PRO A 4 12.66 -21.15 4.48
N ALA A 5 11.36 -21.33 4.32
CA ALA A 5 10.63 -20.70 3.23
C ALA A 5 10.88 -19.19 3.28
N PRO A 6 11.11 -18.54 2.13
CA PRO A 6 11.34 -17.10 2.12
C PRO A 6 10.08 -16.36 2.58
N LEU A 7 10.31 -15.22 3.24
CA LEU A 7 9.24 -14.33 3.67
C LEU A 7 8.46 -13.82 2.46
N THR A 8 7.15 -13.89 2.51
CA THR A 8 6.26 -13.28 1.52
C THR A 8 5.55 -12.10 2.15
N ILE A 9 5.60 -10.96 1.50
CA ILE A 9 4.91 -9.75 1.96
C ILE A 9 3.60 -9.65 1.21
N PHE A 10 2.48 -9.71 1.96
CA PHE A 10 1.14 -9.54 1.43
C PHE A 10 0.76 -8.08 1.56
N LEU A 11 0.77 -7.38 0.43
CA LEU A 11 0.62 -5.94 0.36
C LEU A 11 -0.73 -5.59 -0.24
N PHE A 12 -1.49 -4.77 0.47
CA PHE A 12 -2.86 -4.42 0.08
C PHE A 12 -3.02 -2.91 -0.05
N SER A 13 -3.89 -2.50 -0.96
CA SER A 13 -4.55 -1.21 -0.86
C SER A 13 -6.04 -1.44 -0.60
N PHE A 14 -6.69 -0.53 0.11
CA PHE A 14 -8.11 -0.70 0.47
C PHE A 14 -8.80 0.65 0.68
N SER A 15 -10.13 0.59 0.72
CA SER A 15 -10.99 1.72 1.03
C SER A 15 -11.52 1.58 2.46
N TYR A 16 -11.31 2.60 3.28
CA TYR A 16 -11.92 2.64 4.61
C TYR A 16 -13.45 2.65 4.53
N ARG A 17 -13.99 3.19 3.44
CA ARG A 17 -15.44 3.30 3.24
C ARG A 17 -16.06 1.97 2.78
N ASN A 18 -15.33 1.19 1.99
CA ASN A 18 -15.86 -0.03 1.36
C ASN A 18 -15.37 -1.29 2.06
N SER A 19 -14.24 -1.85 1.65
CA SER A 19 -13.80 -3.15 2.16
C SER A 19 -13.16 -3.09 3.55
N GLY A 20 -12.67 -1.92 3.95
CA GLY A 20 -11.99 -1.79 5.23
C GLY A 20 -10.60 -2.44 5.25
N ALA A 21 -9.92 -2.31 6.39
CA ALA A 21 -8.60 -2.87 6.56
C ALA A 21 -8.64 -4.39 6.50
N PRO A 22 -7.72 -5.02 5.74
CA PRO A 22 -7.65 -6.48 5.71
C PRO A 22 -7.16 -7.02 7.05
N GLU A 23 -7.56 -8.26 7.34
CA GLU A 23 -7.05 -8.98 8.49
C GLU A 23 -5.85 -9.81 8.06
N ASP A 24 -4.91 -10.01 8.98
CA ASP A 24 -3.77 -10.89 8.72
C ASP A 24 -4.22 -12.35 8.77
N GLU A 25 -4.18 -13.02 7.62
CA GLU A 25 -4.54 -14.42 7.48
C GLU A 25 -3.44 -15.36 7.95
N GLY A 26 -2.26 -14.83 8.24
CA GLY A 26 -1.09 -15.63 8.59
C GLY A 26 -1.04 -16.12 10.04
N GLY A 27 -1.99 -15.73 10.87
CA GLY A 27 -2.02 -16.16 12.26
C GLY A 27 -1.10 -15.39 13.21
N HIS A 28 -0.38 -14.40 12.71
CA HIS A 28 0.49 -13.57 13.55
C HIS A 28 -0.30 -12.47 14.28
N GLY A 29 -1.47 -12.14 13.77
CA GLY A 29 -2.33 -11.14 14.37
C GLY A 29 -1.82 -9.72 14.22
N GLY A 30 -0.99 -9.44 13.23
CA GLY A 30 -0.40 -8.12 13.09
C GLY A 30 0.15 -7.86 11.72
N GLY A 31 0.84 -6.73 11.63
CA GLY A 31 1.39 -6.20 10.40
C GLY A 31 1.30 -4.69 10.44
N PHE A 32 1.25 -4.08 9.26
CA PHE A 32 1.16 -2.63 9.16
C PHE A 32 -0.13 -2.23 8.46
N VAL A 33 -0.80 -1.22 9.00
CA VAL A 33 -1.91 -0.56 8.31
C VAL A 33 -1.60 0.94 8.32
N PHE A 34 -1.34 1.49 7.14
CA PHE A 34 -1.03 2.90 6.97
C PHE A 34 -2.25 3.65 6.45
N ASP A 35 -2.63 4.69 7.17
CA ASP A 35 -3.74 5.54 6.77
C ASP A 35 -3.22 6.66 5.88
N CYS A 36 -3.61 6.65 4.61
CA CYS A 36 -3.20 7.62 3.61
C CYS A 36 -4.19 8.79 3.46
N ARG A 37 -5.21 8.87 4.31
CA ARG A 37 -6.28 9.88 4.16
C ARG A 37 -5.81 11.31 4.38
N ALA A 38 -4.70 11.50 5.08
CA ALA A 38 -4.13 12.84 5.30
C ALA A 38 -3.31 13.36 4.11
N LEU A 39 -3.02 12.52 3.12
CA LEU A 39 -2.26 12.91 1.95
C LEU A 39 -3.14 13.67 0.94
N PRO A 40 -2.53 14.48 0.05
CA PRO A 40 -3.28 15.17 -0.99
C PRO A 40 -4.15 14.22 -1.79
N ASN A 41 -5.39 14.62 -2.05
CA ASN A 41 -6.40 13.76 -2.68
C ASN A 41 -6.68 14.20 -4.12
N PRO A 42 -6.25 13.41 -5.13
CA PRO A 42 -6.51 13.76 -6.53
C PRO A 42 -7.99 13.73 -6.91
N TYR A 43 -8.85 13.12 -6.08
CA TYR A 43 -10.30 13.08 -6.34
C TYR A 43 -10.91 14.47 -6.52
N TRP A 44 -10.34 15.51 -5.87
CA TRP A 44 -10.84 16.87 -5.98
C TRP A 44 -10.62 17.51 -7.35
N ASP A 45 -9.76 16.92 -8.19
CA ASP A 45 -9.61 17.31 -9.58
C ASP A 45 -10.47 16.38 -10.43
N GLU A 46 -11.52 16.94 -11.06
CA GLU A 46 -12.44 16.15 -11.87
C GLU A 46 -11.76 15.36 -12.98
N GLN A 47 -10.69 15.91 -13.53
CA GLN A 47 -9.94 15.25 -14.61
C GLN A 47 -9.17 14.04 -14.12
N LEU A 48 -8.86 13.97 -12.83
CA LEU A 48 -8.09 12.87 -12.25
C LEU A 48 -8.98 11.77 -11.67
N ARG A 49 -10.24 12.04 -11.40
CA ARG A 49 -11.16 11.09 -10.76
C ARG A 49 -11.23 9.71 -11.44
N PRO A 50 -11.29 9.62 -12.79
CA PRO A 50 -11.43 8.31 -13.42
C PRO A 50 -10.17 7.46 -13.37
N PHE A 51 -9.01 8.06 -13.11
CA PHE A 51 -7.74 7.33 -13.05
C PHE A 51 -7.52 6.70 -11.69
N SER A 52 -6.62 5.71 -11.64
CA SER A 52 -6.23 5.07 -10.39
C SER A 52 -4.79 5.43 -10.03
N GLY A 53 -4.36 5.02 -8.85
CA GLY A 53 -2.98 5.21 -8.40
C GLY A 53 -1.93 4.48 -9.25
N ARG A 54 -2.33 3.63 -10.18
CA ARG A 54 -1.45 2.96 -11.14
C ARG A 54 -1.24 3.78 -12.41
N ASP A 55 -2.00 4.84 -12.61
CA ASP A 55 -2.00 5.60 -13.86
C ASP A 55 -1.09 6.82 -13.77
N GLU A 56 -0.47 7.16 -14.91
CA GLU A 56 0.49 8.25 -15.01
C GLU A 56 -0.04 9.59 -14.50
N PRO A 57 -1.30 10.01 -14.82
CA PRO A 57 -1.79 11.30 -14.32
C PRO A 57 -1.83 11.38 -12.78
N ILE A 58 -2.10 10.27 -12.11
CA ILE A 58 -2.07 10.25 -10.65
C ILE A 58 -0.63 10.31 -10.13
N ALA A 59 0.29 9.61 -10.77
CA ALA A 59 1.70 9.67 -10.40
C ALA A 59 2.24 11.10 -10.52
N GLU A 60 1.90 11.80 -11.60
CA GLU A 60 2.29 13.20 -11.79
C GLU A 60 1.74 14.11 -10.69
N PHE A 61 0.47 13.92 -10.33
CA PHE A 61 -0.14 14.66 -9.23
C PHE A 61 0.60 14.42 -7.92
N MET A 62 0.88 13.16 -7.60
CA MET A 62 1.55 12.80 -6.35
C MET A 62 2.97 13.37 -6.28
N GLN A 63 3.70 13.37 -7.39
CA GLN A 63 5.07 13.86 -7.45
C GLN A 63 5.18 15.37 -7.22
N ARG A 64 4.09 16.12 -7.35
CA ARG A 64 4.05 17.55 -7.05
C ARG A 64 3.98 17.86 -5.56
N HIS A 65 3.75 16.86 -4.72
CA HIS A 65 3.57 17.03 -3.28
C HIS A 65 4.66 16.28 -2.52
N SER A 66 5.61 17.01 -1.95
CA SER A 66 6.74 16.41 -1.23
C SER A 66 6.31 15.52 -0.07
N GLU A 67 5.20 15.83 0.58
CA GLU A 67 4.68 15.05 1.70
C GLU A 67 4.30 13.62 1.30
N VAL A 68 3.95 13.40 0.03
CA VAL A 68 3.66 12.06 -0.48
C VAL A 68 4.93 11.21 -0.50
N ALA A 69 6.04 11.77 -0.98
CA ALA A 69 7.33 11.08 -0.98
C ALA A 69 7.85 10.85 0.44
N GLU A 70 7.64 11.82 1.34
CA GLU A 70 8.02 11.68 2.75
C GLU A 70 7.26 10.53 3.42
N PHE A 71 5.96 10.46 3.18
CA PHE A 71 5.14 9.36 3.70
C PHE A 71 5.67 8.01 3.21
N ALA A 72 5.91 7.90 1.90
CA ALA A 72 6.43 6.67 1.30
C ALA A 72 7.79 6.28 1.90
N HIS A 73 8.66 7.26 2.13
CA HIS A 73 9.98 7.02 2.73
C HIS A 73 9.86 6.43 4.14
N HIS A 74 9.04 7.05 4.99
CA HIS A 74 8.88 6.59 6.37
C HIS A 74 8.19 5.23 6.45
N ALA A 75 7.16 5.01 5.64
CA ALA A 75 6.51 3.70 5.58
C ALA A 75 7.49 2.61 5.14
N ALA A 76 8.28 2.90 4.11
CA ALA A 76 9.29 1.97 3.61
C ALA A 76 10.33 1.64 4.68
N TRP A 77 10.78 2.62 5.44
CA TRP A 77 11.76 2.39 6.51
C TRP A 77 11.21 1.42 7.55
N LEU A 78 9.99 1.65 8.02
CA LEU A 78 9.35 0.79 9.01
C LEU A 78 9.17 -0.64 8.49
N VAL A 79 8.66 -0.76 7.28
CA VAL A 79 8.39 -2.07 6.67
C VAL A 79 9.70 -2.82 6.40
N MET A 80 10.70 -2.16 5.84
CA MET A 80 11.99 -2.80 5.53
C MET A 80 12.68 -3.30 6.79
N HIS A 81 12.58 -2.54 7.88
CA HIS A 81 13.13 -2.97 9.17
C HIS A 81 12.46 -4.28 9.62
N ALA A 82 11.13 -4.32 9.58
CA ALA A 82 10.39 -5.51 9.96
C ALA A 82 10.68 -6.70 9.03
N VAL A 83 10.73 -6.46 7.71
CA VAL A 83 10.99 -7.50 6.71
C VAL A 83 12.33 -8.18 6.96
N ARG A 84 13.38 -7.39 7.18
CA ARG A 84 14.71 -7.94 7.44
C ARG A 84 14.73 -8.76 8.72
N ASN A 85 14.11 -8.25 9.78
CA ASN A 85 14.06 -8.90 11.06
C ASN A 85 13.27 -10.22 10.99
N TYR A 86 12.09 -10.19 10.35
CA TYR A 86 11.24 -11.36 10.24
C TYR A 86 11.84 -12.40 9.30
N SER A 87 12.55 -11.99 8.24
CA SER A 87 13.30 -12.92 7.39
C SER A 87 14.36 -13.68 8.19
N GLU A 88 15.12 -12.98 9.01
CA GLU A 88 16.15 -13.58 9.85
C GLU A 88 15.57 -14.56 10.87
N ARG A 89 14.37 -14.26 11.36
CA ARG A 89 13.68 -15.13 12.34
C ARG A 89 12.94 -16.31 11.70
N GLY A 90 12.92 -16.39 10.38
CA GLY A 90 12.26 -17.48 9.68
C GLY A 90 10.74 -17.37 9.56
N TYR A 91 10.16 -16.16 9.76
CA TYR A 91 8.73 -15.96 9.54
C TYR A 91 8.40 -16.06 8.06
N GLY A 92 7.25 -16.66 7.74
CA GLY A 92 6.85 -16.91 6.35
C GLY A 92 6.04 -15.79 5.71
N ARG A 93 5.45 -14.90 6.49
CA ARG A 93 4.60 -13.87 5.92
C ARG A 93 4.50 -12.62 6.78
N LEU A 94 4.30 -11.50 6.10
CA LEU A 94 4.05 -10.19 6.73
C LEU A 94 2.95 -9.50 5.94
N MET A 95 1.96 -8.95 6.62
CA MET A 95 0.91 -8.16 6.00
C MET A 95 1.24 -6.68 6.10
N VAL A 96 1.06 -5.94 4.98
CA VAL A 96 1.16 -4.49 4.93
C VAL A 96 -0.03 -3.96 4.14
N ALA A 97 -0.72 -2.96 4.68
CA ALA A 97 -1.88 -2.40 4.01
C ALA A 97 -1.83 -0.87 4.02
N PHE A 98 -2.27 -0.28 2.91
CA PHE A 98 -2.45 1.16 2.76
C PHE A 98 -3.92 1.44 2.50
N GLY A 99 -4.51 2.35 3.26
CA GLY A 99 -5.92 2.70 3.14
C GLY A 99 -6.13 4.17 2.83
N CYS A 100 -7.14 4.47 2.01
CA CYS A 100 -7.64 5.82 1.82
C CYS A 100 -9.16 5.75 1.70
N THR A 101 -9.82 6.91 1.51
CA THR A 101 -11.28 6.94 1.52
C THR A 101 -11.88 6.07 0.42
N GLY A 102 -11.47 6.27 -0.83
CA GLY A 102 -12.02 5.53 -1.97
C GLY A 102 -11.26 4.26 -2.34
N GLY A 103 -10.03 4.10 -1.88
CA GLY A 103 -9.22 2.91 -2.19
C GLY A 103 -8.70 2.85 -3.61
N ARG A 104 -8.71 3.95 -4.36
CA ARG A 104 -8.32 3.98 -5.78
C ARG A 104 -7.09 4.84 -6.09
N HIS A 105 -6.82 5.86 -5.31
CA HIS A 105 -5.76 6.85 -5.62
C HIS A 105 -4.58 6.76 -4.65
N ARG A 106 -4.73 7.35 -3.46
CA ARG A 106 -3.63 7.50 -2.50
C ARG A 106 -3.07 6.17 -2.01
N SER A 107 -3.96 5.25 -1.64
CA SER A 107 -3.57 3.93 -1.14
C SER A 107 -2.93 3.08 -2.22
N VAL A 108 -3.49 3.09 -3.44
CA VAL A 108 -2.96 2.33 -4.58
C VAL A 108 -1.58 2.83 -4.94
N TYR A 109 -1.39 4.15 -5.01
CA TYR A 109 -0.09 4.74 -5.34
C TYR A 109 0.99 4.33 -4.34
N GLN A 110 0.70 4.43 -3.05
CA GLN A 110 1.65 4.08 -1.99
C GLN A 110 1.98 2.57 -2.02
N ALA A 111 0.98 1.73 -2.22
CA ALA A 111 1.19 0.29 -2.29
C ALA A 111 2.08 -0.08 -3.48
N GLU A 112 1.86 0.55 -4.64
CA GLU A 112 2.71 0.31 -5.83
C GLU A 112 4.16 0.74 -5.59
N LEU A 113 4.38 1.89 -4.95
CA LEU A 113 5.73 2.34 -4.63
C LEU A 113 6.46 1.35 -3.72
N LEU A 114 5.80 0.90 -2.67
CA LEU A 114 6.42 -0.03 -1.72
C LEU A 114 6.66 -1.38 -2.38
N ALA A 115 5.72 -1.88 -3.17
CA ALA A 115 5.89 -3.15 -3.88
C ALA A 115 7.14 -3.11 -4.76
N GLY A 116 7.29 -2.06 -5.56
CA GLY A 116 8.46 -1.90 -6.43
C GLY A 116 9.76 -1.89 -5.65
N ARG A 117 9.79 -1.19 -4.52
CA ARG A 117 10.98 -1.11 -3.67
C ARG A 117 11.33 -2.45 -3.04
N LEU A 118 10.35 -3.17 -2.53
CA LEU A 118 10.57 -4.49 -1.94
C LEU A 118 11.07 -5.50 -2.97
N GLU A 119 10.50 -5.47 -4.17
CA GLU A 119 10.93 -6.34 -5.26
C GLU A 119 12.36 -6.04 -5.70
N GLN A 120 12.74 -4.76 -5.76
CA GLN A 120 14.12 -4.37 -6.06
C GLN A 120 15.12 -4.91 -5.02
N GLU A 121 14.70 -5.01 -3.77
CA GLU A 121 15.52 -5.58 -2.70
C GLU A 121 15.50 -7.12 -2.68
N GLY A 122 14.79 -7.75 -3.62
CA GLY A 122 14.75 -9.19 -3.75
C GLY A 122 13.69 -9.89 -2.92
N PHE A 123 12.77 -9.15 -2.31
CA PHE A 123 11.72 -9.75 -1.51
C PHE A 123 10.53 -10.18 -2.37
N ARG A 124 9.83 -11.20 -1.89
CA ARG A 124 8.66 -11.75 -2.54
C ARG A 124 7.43 -10.96 -2.10
N VAL A 125 6.70 -10.38 -3.06
CA VAL A 125 5.53 -9.54 -2.79
C VAL A 125 4.30 -10.08 -3.51
N VAL A 126 3.19 -10.18 -2.78
CA VAL A 126 1.86 -10.42 -3.37
C VAL A 126 1.07 -9.14 -3.16
N LEU A 127 0.79 -8.42 -4.25
CA LEU A 127 0.11 -7.12 -4.23
C LEU A 127 -1.34 -7.29 -4.65
N ARG A 128 -2.27 -6.76 -3.84
CA ARG A 128 -3.69 -6.77 -4.14
C ARG A 128 -4.32 -5.41 -3.84
N HIS A 129 -5.03 -4.89 -4.83
CA HIS A 129 -5.83 -3.67 -4.68
C HIS A 129 -7.29 -4.06 -4.52
N ARG A 130 -7.79 -3.94 -3.29
CA ARG A 130 -9.12 -4.48 -2.95
C ARG A 130 -10.27 -3.67 -3.54
N ASP A 131 -10.06 -2.37 -3.76
CA ASP A 131 -11.13 -1.44 -4.15
C ASP A 131 -10.83 -0.65 -5.40
N ILE A 132 -9.79 -1.01 -6.16
CA ILE A 132 -9.35 -0.23 -7.32
C ILE A 132 -10.42 -0.13 -8.41
N ASP A 133 -11.22 -1.17 -8.57
CA ASP A 133 -12.26 -1.25 -9.61
C ASP A 133 -13.61 -0.70 -9.15
N ASN A 134 -13.71 -0.25 -7.92
CA ASN A 134 -14.96 0.31 -7.43
C ASN A 134 -15.26 1.63 -8.14
N THR A 135 -16.54 1.89 -8.38
CA THR A 135 -16.96 3.18 -8.91
C THR A 135 -16.55 4.27 -7.92
N PRO A 136 -15.95 5.39 -8.40
CA PRO A 136 -15.62 6.48 -7.50
C PRO A 136 -16.84 6.92 -6.71
N ALA A 137 -16.68 7.02 -5.39
CA ALA A 137 -17.75 7.49 -4.53
C ALA A 137 -18.08 8.95 -4.87
N PRO A 138 -19.31 9.42 -4.57
CA PRO A 138 -19.59 10.84 -4.60
C PRO A 138 -18.55 11.59 -3.75
N ALA A 139 -18.35 12.88 -4.04
CA ALA A 139 -17.33 13.66 -3.37
C ALA A 139 -17.32 13.38 -1.86
N PRO A 140 -16.19 13.00 -1.29
CA PRO A 140 -16.12 12.78 0.14
C PRO A 140 -16.35 14.08 0.88
N PRO A 141 -16.95 14.01 2.06
CA PRO A 141 -17.15 15.21 2.86
C PRO A 141 -15.82 15.87 3.20
#